data_2590ecf1c681b8b1370c4eb688bac83b
#
_entry.id   2590ecf1c681b8b1370c4eb688bac83b
#
_cell.length_a   1.000
_cell.length_b   1.000
_cell.length_c   1.000
_cell.angle_alpha   90.00
_cell.angle_beta   90.00
_cell.angle_gamma   90.00
#
_symmetry.space_group_name_H-M   'P 1'
#
loop_
_entity.id
_entity.type
_entity.pdbx_description
1 polymer ?
#
loop_
_entity_poly.entity_id
_entity_poly.type
_entity_poly.pdbx_seq_one_letter_code
_entity_poly.pdbx_strand_id
1 'polypeptide(L)'
;MMDIKILIPARRNSKGIPFKNRRLFKHTASTIPREYRKSVHVFTDDDMIKKQGESYGFTNVTRNPDSASDESTTKDMMKDFCSNFPSDNNPIVMLYLTYPKRTWEDVEMAVNTFTNRKLRSLLCRKPVKQTPYLMMFDIGDGLGEQVIEHNLSRRQDYRECFELCHYISIILPSELSELNSDLYNEHTYFMKIEETVDVDTPEDMECILKS
;
A
#
# COMPACT_ATOMS: atom_id res chain seq x y z
N MET A 1 15.35 -19.28 0.88
CA MET A 1 14.63 -18.01 1.02
C MET A 1 13.69 -17.93 -0.18
N MET A 2 12.43 -17.54 0.01
CA MET A 2 11.47 -17.41 -1.10
C MET A 2 11.96 -16.32 -2.05
N ASP A 3 11.92 -16.57 -3.35
CA ASP A 3 12.21 -15.54 -4.35
C ASP A 3 11.01 -14.58 -4.40
N ILE A 4 11.23 -13.31 -4.07
CA ILE A 4 10.20 -12.26 -4.03
C ILE A 4 10.59 -11.10 -4.94
N LYS A 5 9.60 -10.44 -5.54
CA LYS A 5 9.78 -9.11 -6.13
C LYS A 5 9.32 -8.04 -5.15
N ILE A 6 10.12 -7.02 -4.97
CA ILE A 6 9.76 -5.85 -4.18
C ILE A 6 9.37 -4.74 -5.15
N LEU A 7 8.14 -4.30 -5.09
CA LEU A 7 7.60 -3.25 -5.95
C LEU A 7 7.48 -1.94 -5.18
N ILE A 8 8.13 -0.89 -5.68
CA ILE A 8 7.95 0.49 -5.22
C ILE A 8 7.20 1.26 -6.31
N PRO A 9 5.87 1.40 -6.21
CA PRO A 9 5.10 2.20 -7.15
C PRO A 9 5.26 3.69 -6.82
N ALA A 10 5.67 4.49 -7.81
CA ALA A 10 5.97 5.89 -7.60
C ALA A 10 5.62 6.74 -8.82
N ARG A 11 4.37 7.19 -8.94
CA ARG A 11 3.99 8.10 -10.02
C ARG A 11 4.56 9.50 -9.82
N ARG A 12 4.81 10.21 -10.91
CA ARG A 12 5.35 11.57 -10.92
C ARG A 12 4.44 12.56 -10.22
N ASN A 13 3.17 12.53 -10.56
CA ASN A 13 2.18 13.47 -10.04
C ASN A 13 1.44 12.86 -8.85
N SER A 14 1.29 13.63 -7.77
CA SER A 14 0.51 13.27 -6.59
C SER A 14 -0.51 14.37 -6.33
N LYS A 15 -1.79 13.99 -6.09
CA LYS A 15 -2.81 14.93 -5.63
C LYS A 15 -2.38 15.50 -4.27
N GLY A 16 -2.56 16.78 -4.06
CA GLY A 16 -2.35 17.45 -2.77
C GLY A 16 -0.91 17.83 -2.42
N ILE A 17 0.09 16.99 -2.70
CA ILE A 17 1.50 17.28 -2.39
C ILE A 17 2.36 17.14 -3.66
N PRO A 18 2.81 18.25 -4.27
CA PRO A 18 3.64 18.20 -5.46
C PRO A 18 4.92 17.38 -5.22
N PHE A 19 5.21 16.44 -6.12
CA PHE A 19 6.39 15.58 -6.08
C PHE A 19 6.56 14.80 -4.77
N LYS A 20 5.46 14.44 -4.10
CA LYS A 20 5.44 13.67 -2.85
C LYS A 20 6.42 12.49 -2.89
N ASN A 21 6.34 11.66 -3.92
CA ASN A 21 7.14 10.46 -4.05
C ASN A 21 8.64 10.74 -4.14
N ARG A 22 9.09 11.82 -4.81
CA ARG A 22 10.51 12.22 -4.87
C ARG A 22 11.07 12.52 -3.48
N ARG A 23 10.25 13.17 -2.63
CA ARG A 23 10.63 13.59 -1.27
C ARG A 23 10.67 12.41 -0.30
N LEU A 24 9.80 11.42 -0.48
CA LEU A 24 9.67 10.26 0.41
C LEU A 24 10.53 9.06 -0.01
N PHE A 25 11.04 9.04 -1.26
CA PHE A 25 11.76 7.89 -1.81
C PHE A 25 12.89 7.39 -0.91
N LYS A 26 13.72 8.30 -0.41
CA LYS A 26 14.88 7.97 0.44
C LYS A 26 14.47 7.22 1.70
N HIS A 27 13.35 7.56 2.33
CA HIS A 27 12.89 6.91 3.56
C HIS A 27 12.66 5.41 3.35
N THR A 28 11.91 5.04 2.31
CA THR A 28 11.69 3.62 1.98
C THR A 28 12.96 2.95 1.44
N ALA A 29 13.69 3.60 0.53
CA ALA A 29 14.86 3.00 -0.11
C ALA A 29 15.99 2.68 0.87
N SER A 30 16.19 3.51 1.90
CA SER A 30 17.25 3.31 2.90
C SER A 30 16.96 2.18 3.89
N THR A 31 15.70 1.77 4.08
CA THR A 31 15.36 0.64 4.97
C THR A 31 15.61 -0.71 4.32
N ILE A 32 15.71 -0.78 2.98
CA ILE A 32 15.87 -2.05 2.26
C ILE A 32 17.32 -2.54 2.35
N PRO A 33 17.58 -3.73 2.95
CA PRO A 33 18.91 -4.30 3.06
C PRO A 33 19.57 -4.55 1.69
N ARG A 34 20.89 -4.54 1.65
CA ARG A 34 21.66 -4.65 0.41
C ARG A 34 21.39 -5.93 -0.39
N GLU A 35 21.18 -7.04 0.30
CA GLU A 35 20.88 -8.35 -0.27
C GLU A 35 19.57 -8.40 -1.05
N TYR A 36 18.59 -7.56 -0.70
CA TYR A 36 17.29 -7.51 -1.38
C TYR A 36 17.23 -6.50 -2.53
N ARG A 37 18.23 -5.62 -2.67
CA ARG A 37 18.19 -4.50 -3.63
C ARG A 37 18.01 -4.94 -5.08
N LYS A 38 18.54 -6.10 -5.46
CA LYS A 38 18.37 -6.67 -6.81
C LYS A 38 16.94 -7.14 -7.10
N SER A 39 16.16 -7.43 -6.06
CA SER A 39 14.75 -7.80 -6.19
C SER A 39 13.81 -6.59 -6.19
N VAL A 40 14.35 -5.36 -6.02
CA VAL A 40 13.56 -4.11 -6.00
C VAL A 40 13.33 -3.59 -7.40
N HIS A 41 12.06 -3.36 -7.71
CA HIS A 41 11.59 -2.75 -8.94
C HIS A 41 10.92 -1.42 -8.64
N VAL A 42 11.50 -0.33 -9.11
CA VAL A 42 10.90 1.02 -9.04
C VAL A 42 10.01 1.21 -10.25
N PHE A 43 8.70 1.23 -10.04
CA PHE A 43 7.70 1.34 -11.08
C PHE A 43 7.22 2.78 -11.19
N THR A 44 7.76 3.52 -12.17
CA THR A 44 7.61 4.98 -12.22
C THR A 44 7.61 5.54 -13.64
N ASP A 45 6.88 6.65 -13.82
CA ASP A 45 6.89 7.56 -14.97
C ASP A 45 7.79 8.81 -14.73
N ASP A 46 8.58 8.82 -13.64
CA ASP A 46 9.36 9.98 -13.18
C ASP A 46 10.87 9.72 -13.29
N ASP A 47 11.56 10.45 -14.16
CA ASP A 47 13.00 10.29 -14.39
C ASP A 47 13.87 10.65 -13.17
N MET A 48 13.39 11.55 -12.29
CA MET A 48 14.11 11.83 -11.04
C MET A 48 14.05 10.64 -10.07
N ILE A 49 12.89 9.98 -9.98
CA ILE A 49 12.72 8.77 -9.17
C ILE A 49 13.54 7.61 -9.77
N LYS A 50 13.60 7.46 -11.10
CA LYS A 50 14.49 6.47 -11.74
C LYS A 50 15.93 6.66 -11.31
N LYS A 51 16.47 7.90 -11.38
CA LYS A 51 17.83 8.23 -10.93
C LYS A 51 18.05 7.93 -9.44
N GLN A 52 17.06 8.23 -8.60
CA GLN A 52 17.13 7.85 -7.19
C GLN A 52 17.20 6.32 -7.02
N GLY A 53 16.35 5.55 -7.72
CA GLY A 53 16.37 4.09 -7.69
C GLY A 53 17.72 3.50 -8.11
N GLU A 54 18.31 4.01 -9.20
CA GLU A 54 19.64 3.62 -9.69
C GLU A 54 20.73 3.82 -8.63
N SER A 55 20.68 4.93 -7.88
CA SER A 55 21.65 5.21 -6.83
C SER A 55 21.64 4.20 -5.67
N TYR A 56 20.51 3.48 -5.48
CA TYR A 56 20.39 2.37 -4.52
C TYR A 56 20.67 1.00 -5.14
N GLY A 57 20.89 0.93 -6.48
CA GLY A 57 21.06 -0.33 -7.21
C GLY A 57 19.75 -1.06 -7.49
N PHE A 58 18.63 -0.33 -7.55
CA PHE A 58 17.29 -0.88 -7.88
C PHE A 58 17.09 -0.96 -9.39
N THR A 59 16.21 -1.84 -9.83
CA THR A 59 15.79 -1.96 -11.23
C THR A 59 14.64 -1.00 -11.50
N ASN A 60 14.75 -0.18 -12.55
CA ASN A 60 13.65 0.67 -12.98
C ASN A 60 12.75 -0.06 -13.98
N VAL A 61 11.44 0.04 -13.77
CA VAL A 61 10.39 -0.41 -14.69
C VAL A 61 9.55 0.81 -15.06
N THR A 62 9.37 1.04 -16.36
CA THR A 62 8.60 2.20 -16.82
C THR A 62 7.11 1.95 -16.62
N ARG A 63 6.45 2.85 -15.93
CA ARG A 63 5.00 2.84 -15.70
C ARG A 63 4.28 3.48 -16.88
N ASN A 64 3.23 2.81 -17.38
CA ASN A 64 2.38 3.37 -18.42
C ASN A 64 1.66 4.63 -17.89
N PRO A 65 1.58 5.72 -18.67
CA PRO A 65 0.84 6.92 -18.31
C PRO A 65 -0.61 6.64 -17.88
N ASP A 66 -1.30 5.72 -18.53
CA ASP A 66 -2.68 5.36 -18.19
C ASP A 66 -2.79 4.78 -16.78
N SER A 67 -1.87 3.89 -16.40
CA SER A 67 -1.80 3.32 -15.04
C SER A 67 -1.28 4.31 -13.99
N ALA A 68 -0.70 5.44 -14.42
CA ALA A 68 -0.27 6.54 -13.56
C ALA A 68 -1.33 7.64 -13.40
N SER A 69 -2.47 7.55 -14.09
CA SER A 69 -3.57 8.49 -14.01
C SER A 69 -4.23 8.50 -12.62
N ASP A 70 -5.01 9.54 -12.35
CA ASP A 70 -5.77 9.66 -11.09
C ASP A 70 -6.99 8.73 -11.03
N GLU A 71 -7.43 8.20 -12.17
CA GLU A 71 -8.57 7.27 -12.29
C GLU A 71 -8.13 5.81 -12.20
N SER A 72 -6.82 5.54 -12.37
CA SER A 72 -6.26 4.21 -12.31
C SER A 72 -6.33 3.63 -10.89
N THR A 73 -6.86 2.42 -10.77
CA THR A 73 -6.93 1.68 -9.50
C THR A 73 -5.57 1.06 -9.14
N THR A 74 -5.43 0.64 -7.88
CA THR A 74 -4.26 -0.15 -7.45
C THR A 74 -4.14 -1.45 -8.24
N LYS A 75 -5.26 -2.07 -8.58
CA LYS A 75 -5.29 -3.28 -9.43
C LYS A 75 -4.79 -3.01 -10.84
N ASP A 76 -5.16 -1.89 -11.47
CA ASP A 76 -4.72 -1.55 -12.81
C ASP A 76 -3.21 -1.27 -12.85
N MET A 77 -2.70 -0.55 -11.87
CA MET A 77 -1.27 -0.35 -11.67
C MET A 77 -0.52 -1.68 -11.52
N MET A 78 -1.08 -2.62 -10.75
CA MET A 78 -0.47 -3.94 -10.54
C MET A 78 -0.51 -4.80 -11.82
N LYS A 79 -1.59 -4.74 -12.60
CA LYS A 79 -1.69 -5.41 -13.92
C LYS A 79 -0.62 -4.89 -14.88
N ASP A 80 -0.46 -3.56 -14.95
CA ASP A 80 0.57 -2.94 -15.78
C ASP A 80 1.98 -3.39 -15.35
N PHE A 81 2.25 -3.43 -14.05
CA PHE A 81 3.52 -3.97 -13.54
C PHE A 81 3.73 -5.43 -13.93
N CYS A 82 2.74 -6.29 -13.70
CA CYS A 82 2.83 -7.72 -14.00
C CYS A 82 3.01 -8.00 -15.50
N SER A 83 2.51 -7.13 -16.38
CA SER A 83 2.68 -7.28 -17.84
C SER A 83 4.14 -7.28 -18.30
N ASN A 84 5.05 -6.71 -17.49
CA ASN A 84 6.49 -6.75 -17.74
C ASN A 84 7.13 -8.09 -17.37
N PHE A 85 6.39 -9.00 -16.70
CA PHE A 85 6.88 -10.29 -16.20
C PHE A 85 5.86 -11.41 -16.46
N PRO A 86 5.50 -11.71 -17.73
CA PRO A 86 4.29 -12.47 -18.09
C PRO A 86 4.25 -13.93 -17.63
N SER A 87 5.36 -14.53 -17.25
CA SER A 87 5.39 -15.93 -16.79
C SER A 87 5.84 -16.06 -15.34
N ASP A 88 5.98 -14.96 -14.64
CA ASP A 88 6.49 -14.94 -13.29
C ASP A 88 5.35 -14.94 -12.28
N ASN A 89 5.34 -15.90 -11.37
CA ASN A 89 4.37 -16.00 -10.28
C ASN A 89 5.01 -15.85 -8.89
N ASN A 90 6.22 -15.28 -8.83
CA ASN A 90 6.85 -14.97 -7.56
C ASN A 90 6.02 -13.89 -6.83
N PRO A 91 5.87 -13.99 -5.49
CA PRO A 91 5.13 -12.99 -4.74
C PRO A 91 5.68 -11.59 -4.94
N ILE A 92 4.78 -10.63 -5.11
CA ILE A 92 5.10 -9.21 -5.21
C ILE A 92 4.82 -8.57 -3.85
N VAL A 93 5.87 -8.03 -3.24
CA VAL A 93 5.81 -7.23 -2.01
C VAL A 93 5.75 -5.76 -2.40
N MET A 94 4.59 -5.15 -2.31
CA MET A 94 4.39 -3.75 -2.68
C MET A 94 4.62 -2.83 -1.48
N LEU A 95 5.45 -1.80 -1.67
CA LEU A 95 5.85 -0.84 -0.65
C LEU A 95 5.56 0.59 -1.12
N TYR A 96 4.40 1.14 -0.73
CA TYR A 96 4.11 2.55 -0.99
C TYR A 96 5.06 3.48 -0.23
N LEU A 97 5.48 4.56 -0.89
CA LEU A 97 6.38 5.57 -0.33
C LEU A 97 5.71 6.42 0.75
N THR A 98 4.37 6.44 0.78
CA THR A 98 3.59 7.22 1.75
C THR A 98 3.69 6.74 3.20
N TYR A 99 4.36 5.59 3.42
CA TYR A 99 4.64 5.04 4.75
C TYR A 99 6.13 5.15 5.10
N PRO A 100 6.66 6.35 5.36
CA PRO A 100 8.10 6.59 5.54
C PRO A 100 8.69 6.01 6.83
N LYS A 101 7.84 5.65 7.82
CA LYS A 101 8.25 5.03 9.08
C LYS A 101 8.20 3.50 9.08
N ARG A 102 7.88 2.89 7.92
CA ARG A 102 7.93 1.44 7.77
C ARG A 102 9.35 0.92 7.95
N THR A 103 9.50 -0.11 8.80
CA THR A 103 10.78 -0.78 9.03
C THR A 103 10.94 -2.00 8.10
N TRP A 104 12.16 -2.51 8.00
CA TRP A 104 12.39 -3.74 7.25
C TRP A 104 11.89 -4.97 8.02
N GLU A 105 11.95 -4.94 9.33
CA GLU A 105 11.41 -5.96 10.22
C GLU A 105 9.91 -6.18 9.99
N ASP A 106 9.15 -5.12 9.73
CA ASP A 106 7.73 -5.23 9.37
C ASP A 106 7.55 -5.99 8.05
N VAL A 107 8.42 -5.71 7.06
CA VAL A 107 8.39 -6.41 5.77
C VAL A 107 8.72 -7.89 5.94
N GLU A 108 9.75 -8.22 6.71
CA GLU A 108 10.11 -9.61 7.01
C GLU A 108 8.99 -10.35 7.74
N MET A 109 8.35 -9.71 8.70
CA MET A 109 7.20 -10.28 9.41
C MET A 109 6.05 -10.59 8.44
N ALA A 110 5.75 -9.68 7.52
CA ALA A 110 4.70 -9.88 6.52
C ALA A 110 5.05 -11.01 5.55
N VAL A 111 6.29 -11.07 5.05
CA VAL A 111 6.77 -12.14 4.16
C VAL A 111 6.75 -13.50 4.86
N ASN A 112 7.21 -13.56 6.10
CA ASN A 112 7.16 -14.79 6.90
C ASN A 112 5.72 -15.25 7.15
N THR A 113 4.81 -14.32 7.46
CA THR A 113 3.38 -14.63 7.65
C THR A 113 2.78 -15.17 6.36
N PHE A 114 3.06 -14.51 5.23
CA PHE A 114 2.59 -14.90 3.90
C PHE A 114 3.04 -16.32 3.54
N THR A 115 4.34 -16.60 3.74
CA THR A 115 4.96 -17.88 3.40
C THR A 115 4.47 -19.02 4.30
N ASN A 116 4.52 -18.82 5.62
CA ASN A 116 4.17 -19.86 6.60
C ASN A 116 2.69 -20.25 6.53
N ARG A 117 1.82 -19.29 6.20
CA ARG A 117 0.38 -19.54 6.03
C ARG A 117 -0.01 -19.94 4.61
N LYS A 118 0.95 -19.98 3.67
CA LYS A 118 0.72 -20.30 2.24
C LYS A 118 -0.37 -19.42 1.63
N LEU A 119 -0.30 -18.11 1.93
CA LEU A 119 -1.29 -17.15 1.45
C LEU A 119 -1.13 -16.87 -0.05
N ARG A 120 -2.21 -16.37 -0.66
CA ARG A 120 -2.22 -15.89 -2.05
C ARG A 120 -2.24 -14.36 -2.10
N SER A 121 -2.84 -13.73 -1.09
CA SER A 121 -2.82 -12.29 -0.88
C SER A 121 -2.77 -11.94 0.61
N LEU A 122 -2.01 -10.89 0.93
CA LEU A 122 -1.91 -10.31 2.27
C LEU A 122 -1.90 -8.79 2.13
N LEU A 123 -2.76 -8.13 2.89
CA LEU A 123 -2.75 -6.69 3.10
C LEU A 123 -2.60 -6.40 4.59
N CYS A 124 -2.38 -5.13 4.94
CA CYS A 124 -2.39 -4.70 6.32
C CYS A 124 -3.73 -4.10 6.72
N ARG A 125 -4.02 -4.13 8.01
CA ARG A 125 -5.13 -3.43 8.65
C ARG A 125 -4.65 -2.72 9.91
N LYS A 126 -5.18 -1.55 10.16
CA LYS A 126 -4.90 -0.75 11.38
C LYS A 126 -6.19 -0.49 12.16
N PRO A 127 -6.10 -0.16 13.45
CA PRO A 127 -7.28 0.25 14.22
C PRO A 127 -7.95 1.47 13.58
N VAL A 128 -9.29 1.50 13.59
CA VAL A 128 -10.04 2.69 13.14
C VAL A 128 -9.93 3.79 14.20
N LYS A 129 -9.76 5.04 13.76
CA LYS A 129 -9.79 6.21 14.65
C LYS A 129 -11.20 6.48 15.19
N GLN A 130 -12.20 6.27 14.34
CA GLN A 130 -13.60 6.40 14.70
C GLN A 130 -14.36 5.15 14.25
N THR A 131 -15.17 4.61 15.14
CA THR A 131 -15.97 3.42 14.79
C THR A 131 -17.04 3.76 13.76
N PRO A 132 -17.21 2.98 12.69
CA PRO A 132 -18.24 3.20 11.68
C PRO A 132 -19.67 3.07 12.23
N TYR A 133 -19.86 2.48 13.41
CA TYR A 133 -21.15 2.43 14.11
C TYR A 133 -21.65 3.81 14.57
N LEU A 134 -20.80 4.82 14.64
CA LEU A 134 -21.16 6.21 15.00
C LEU A 134 -21.04 7.15 13.80
N MET A 135 -20.83 6.64 12.61
CA MET A 135 -20.76 7.42 11.38
C MET A 135 -22.14 7.50 10.73
N MET A 136 -22.42 8.66 10.12
CA MET A 136 -23.66 8.93 9.42
C MET A 136 -23.37 9.43 8.02
N PHE A 137 -24.17 9.00 7.05
CA PHE A 137 -24.26 9.67 5.76
C PHE A 137 -25.09 10.96 5.94
N ASP A 138 -24.64 12.05 5.34
CA ASP A 138 -25.46 13.25 5.19
C ASP A 138 -26.44 13.05 4.03
N ILE A 139 -27.72 13.01 4.31
CA ILE A 139 -28.78 12.85 3.31
C ILE A 139 -29.52 14.16 3.00
N GLY A 140 -28.97 15.30 3.43
CA GLY A 140 -29.51 16.64 3.22
C GLY A 140 -30.45 17.10 4.33
N ASP A 141 -30.76 18.40 4.34
CA ASP A 141 -31.66 19.06 5.29
C ASP A 141 -31.34 18.83 6.79
N GLY A 142 -30.05 18.54 7.09
CA GLY A 142 -29.60 18.23 8.46
C GLY A 142 -29.99 16.84 8.95
N LEU A 143 -30.42 15.97 8.04
CA LEU A 143 -30.76 14.57 8.32
C LEU A 143 -29.58 13.65 8.08
N GLY A 144 -29.52 12.53 8.82
CA GLY A 144 -28.44 11.56 8.72
C GLY A 144 -28.97 10.12 8.65
N GLU A 145 -28.26 9.28 7.89
CA GLU A 145 -28.49 7.84 7.81
C GLU A 145 -27.27 7.09 8.34
N GLN A 146 -27.46 6.06 9.16
CA GLN A 146 -26.37 5.26 9.72
C GLN A 146 -25.55 4.58 8.60
N VAL A 147 -24.23 4.67 8.67
CA VAL A 147 -23.32 3.90 7.76
C VAL A 147 -23.45 2.40 8.01
N ILE A 148 -23.64 1.99 9.26
CA ILE A 148 -23.98 0.61 9.65
C ILE A 148 -25.31 0.67 10.40
N GLU A 149 -26.35 0.09 9.83
CA GLU A 149 -27.66 0.00 10.50
C GLU A 149 -27.55 -0.88 11.75
N HIS A 150 -27.90 -0.34 12.91
CA HIS A 150 -27.90 -1.04 14.19
C HIS A 150 -28.78 -0.35 15.22
N ASN A 151 -29.12 -1.10 16.28
CA ASN A 151 -29.85 -0.60 17.45
C ASN A 151 -29.05 -0.80 18.76
N LEU A 152 -27.73 -0.74 18.67
CA LEU A 152 -26.82 -0.90 19.81
C LEU A 152 -26.61 0.44 20.50
N SER A 153 -26.66 0.46 21.85
CA SER A 153 -26.49 1.67 22.65
C SER A 153 -25.14 1.75 23.38
N ARG A 154 -24.43 0.63 23.51
CA ARG A 154 -23.18 0.56 24.26
C ARG A 154 -22.00 0.26 23.33
N ARG A 155 -20.90 1.00 23.48
CA ARG A 155 -19.69 0.84 22.65
C ARG A 155 -19.07 -0.55 22.69
N GLN A 156 -19.18 -1.24 23.84
CA GLN A 156 -18.65 -2.60 23.99
C GLN A 156 -19.41 -3.66 23.20
N ASP A 157 -20.60 -3.31 22.69
CA ASP A 157 -21.43 -4.21 21.90
C ASP A 157 -21.12 -4.06 20.39
N TYR A 158 -20.31 -3.05 20.01
CA TYR A 158 -19.90 -2.86 18.62
C TYR A 158 -18.89 -3.93 18.22
N ARG A 159 -19.05 -4.45 17.00
CA ARG A 159 -18.03 -5.35 16.43
C ARG A 159 -16.72 -4.58 16.21
N GLU A 160 -15.60 -5.23 16.50
CA GLU A 160 -14.28 -4.63 16.21
C GLU A 160 -14.15 -4.38 14.71
N CYS A 161 -13.80 -3.16 14.35
CA CYS A 161 -13.58 -2.71 12.98
C CYS A 161 -12.13 -2.33 12.79
N PHE A 162 -11.66 -2.48 11.55
CA PHE A 162 -10.31 -2.10 11.15
C PHE A 162 -10.38 -1.28 9.87
N GLU A 163 -9.42 -0.42 9.68
CA GLU A 163 -9.19 0.32 8.44
C GLU A 163 -8.21 -0.44 7.56
N LEU A 164 -8.56 -0.60 6.27
CA LEU A 164 -7.66 -1.14 5.26
C LEU A 164 -6.43 -0.24 5.14
N CYS A 165 -5.26 -0.86 5.03
CA CYS A 165 -4.00 -0.15 4.96
C CYS A 165 -3.04 -0.86 3.99
N HIS A 166 -2.51 -0.11 3.02
CA HIS A 166 -1.48 -0.59 2.10
C HIS A 166 -0.05 -0.39 2.64
N TYR A 167 0.12 -0.47 3.95
CA TYR A 167 1.44 -0.40 4.60
C TYR A 167 2.43 -1.40 4.02
N ILE A 168 1.99 -2.65 3.88
CA ILE A 168 2.63 -3.71 3.12
C ILE A 168 1.52 -4.49 2.44
N SER A 169 1.65 -4.75 1.14
CA SER A 169 0.75 -5.62 0.39
C SER A 169 1.57 -6.70 -0.28
N ILE A 170 1.17 -7.96 -0.15
CA ILE A 170 1.84 -9.09 -0.79
C ILE A 170 0.80 -9.86 -1.59
N ILE A 171 1.03 -10.06 -2.88
CA ILE A 171 0.15 -10.83 -3.74
C ILE A 171 0.92 -11.79 -4.64
N LEU A 172 0.30 -12.91 -4.96
CA LEU A 172 0.71 -13.73 -6.10
C LEU A 172 0.13 -13.13 -7.38
N PRO A 173 0.92 -12.97 -8.46
CA PRO A 173 0.40 -12.53 -9.76
C PRO A 173 -0.82 -13.32 -10.24
N SER A 174 -0.84 -14.63 -10.02
CA SER A 174 -1.96 -15.51 -10.37
C SER A 174 -3.27 -15.20 -9.63
N GLU A 175 -3.22 -14.50 -8.50
CA GLU A 175 -4.40 -14.10 -7.73
C GLU A 175 -5.04 -12.81 -8.25
N LEU A 176 -4.32 -12.04 -9.06
CA LEU A 176 -4.70 -10.68 -9.43
C LEU A 176 -6.07 -10.57 -10.12
N SER A 177 -6.49 -11.60 -10.87
CA SER A 177 -7.82 -11.63 -11.51
C SER A 177 -8.96 -11.62 -10.49
N GLU A 178 -8.77 -12.32 -9.37
CA GLU A 178 -9.78 -12.54 -8.32
C GLU A 178 -9.87 -11.39 -7.30
N LEU A 179 -8.88 -10.48 -7.30
CA LEU A 179 -8.85 -9.34 -6.39
C LEU A 179 -9.70 -8.18 -6.90
N ASN A 180 -10.25 -7.39 -5.98
CA ASN A 180 -10.94 -6.12 -6.30
C ASN A 180 -9.94 -4.98 -6.65
N SER A 181 -10.43 -3.76 -6.84
CA SER A 181 -9.62 -2.56 -7.17
C SER A 181 -8.55 -2.23 -6.14
N ASP A 182 -8.77 -2.59 -4.86
CA ASP A 182 -7.86 -2.35 -3.75
C ASP A 182 -7.04 -3.59 -3.37
N LEU A 183 -6.92 -4.56 -4.29
CA LEU A 183 -6.11 -5.78 -4.17
C LEU A 183 -6.52 -6.74 -3.05
N TYR A 184 -7.81 -6.86 -2.74
CA TYR A 184 -8.29 -7.89 -1.81
C TYR A 184 -9.55 -8.61 -2.30
N ASN A 185 -9.80 -9.77 -1.70
CA ASN A 185 -11.02 -10.56 -1.82
C ASN A 185 -11.33 -11.22 -0.46
N GLU A 186 -12.32 -12.10 -0.41
CA GLU A 186 -12.73 -12.81 0.80
C GLU A 186 -11.67 -13.77 1.39
N HIS A 187 -10.65 -14.13 0.61
CA HIS A 187 -9.55 -15.01 1.02
C HIS A 187 -8.28 -14.24 1.41
N THR A 188 -8.28 -12.92 1.29
CA THR A 188 -7.14 -12.08 1.63
C THR A 188 -6.90 -12.07 3.14
N TYR A 189 -5.67 -12.33 3.54
CA TYR A 189 -5.27 -12.20 4.94
C TYR A 189 -4.95 -10.74 5.27
N PHE A 190 -5.58 -10.21 6.33
CA PHE A 190 -5.33 -8.84 6.80
C PHE A 190 -4.45 -8.87 8.04
N MET A 191 -3.15 -8.63 7.88
CA MET A 191 -2.19 -8.55 8.98
C MET A 191 -2.43 -7.27 9.79
N LYS A 192 -2.63 -7.43 11.11
CA LYS A 192 -2.78 -6.28 12.01
C LYS A 192 -1.43 -5.58 12.18
N ILE A 193 -1.44 -4.26 12.03
CA ILE A 193 -0.29 -3.39 12.35
C ILE A 193 -0.70 -2.38 13.41
N GLU A 194 0.31 -1.79 14.07
CA GLU A 194 0.13 -0.63 14.93
C GLU A 194 -0.25 0.60 14.11
N GLU A 195 -0.65 1.68 14.78
CA GLU A 195 -0.91 2.95 14.12
C GLU A 195 0.39 3.46 13.44
N THR A 196 0.30 3.82 12.17
CA THR A 196 1.41 4.34 11.38
C THR A 196 1.02 5.61 10.66
N VAL A 197 2.03 6.41 10.28
CA VAL A 197 1.83 7.61 9.49
C VAL A 197 1.70 7.23 8.02
N ASP A 198 0.57 7.59 7.42
CA ASP A 198 0.39 7.64 5.97
C ASP A 198 0.44 9.11 5.54
N VAL A 199 1.38 9.47 4.70
CA VAL A 199 1.59 10.87 4.29
C VAL A 199 0.62 11.22 3.17
N ASP A 200 -0.49 11.85 3.51
CA ASP A 200 -1.51 12.29 2.56
C ASP A 200 -1.70 13.80 2.52
N THR A 201 -1.38 14.50 3.61
CA THR A 201 -1.51 15.95 3.72
C THR A 201 -0.15 16.66 3.78
N PRO A 202 -0.08 17.96 3.47
CA PRO A 202 1.12 18.77 3.68
C PRO A 202 1.62 18.73 5.13
N GLU A 203 0.72 18.69 6.11
CA GLU A 203 1.01 18.61 7.54
C GLU A 203 1.72 17.30 7.89
N ASP A 204 1.26 16.17 7.34
CA ASP A 204 1.94 14.86 7.50
C ASP A 204 3.37 14.92 6.95
N MET A 205 3.53 15.54 5.75
CA MET A 205 4.84 15.70 5.13
C MET A 205 5.78 16.53 6.00
N GLU A 206 5.30 17.63 6.59
CA GLU A 206 6.13 18.45 7.50
C GLU A 206 6.57 17.69 8.74
N CYS A 207 5.69 16.88 9.32
CA CYS A 207 6.02 16.04 10.47
C CYS A 207 7.16 15.06 10.15
N ILE A 208 7.13 14.46 8.96
CA ILE A 208 8.18 13.51 8.53
C ILE A 208 9.50 14.20 8.24
N LEU A 209 9.50 15.38 7.63
CA LEU A 209 10.73 16.09 7.28
C LEU A 209 11.44 16.73 8.49
N LYS A 210 10.75 16.89 9.62
CA LYS A 210 11.30 17.42 10.88
C LYS A 210 11.78 16.31 11.84
N SER A 211 11.46 15.03 11.57
CA SER A 211 11.85 13.87 12.36
C SER A 211 13.10 13.19 11.81
#